data_1e5b94e4da55e4cd2fe4d9aa0a9fa40c
#
_entry.id   1e5b94e4da55e4cd2fe4d9aa0a9fa40c
#
_cell.length_a   1.000
_cell.length_b   1.000
_cell.length_c   1.000
_cell.angle_alpha   90.00
_cell.angle_beta   90.00
_cell.angle_gamma   90.00
#
_symmetry.space_group_name_H-M   'P 1'
#
loop_
_entity.id
_entity.type
_entity.pdbx_description
1 polymer ?
#
loop_
_entity_poly.entity_id
_entity_poly.type
_entity_poly.pdbx_seq_one_letter_code
_entity_poly.pdbx_strand_id
1 'polypeptide(L)'
;RTHGQTASPTTVGKEIANVVVRLQTACDRIAAVKILGKMNGAVGNYNAHLAAWPDFDWEAFSRKVVETPEPLGLGLTFQPYSLQIDPHDYMADLFDAVARTNTILIDLARDIWG
;
A
#
# COMPACT_ATOMS: atom_id res chain seq x y z
N ARG A 1 -10.84 7.17 38.36
CA ARG A 1 -11.66 8.41 38.30
C ARG A 1 -11.47 9.04 36.93
N THR A 2 -12.51 9.65 36.39
CA THR A 2 -12.45 10.45 35.16
C THR A 2 -13.38 11.64 35.32
N HIS A 3 -13.01 12.81 34.79
CA HIS A 3 -13.82 14.03 34.80
C HIS A 3 -14.31 14.42 36.23
N GLY A 4 -13.48 14.15 37.24
CA GLY A 4 -13.82 14.44 38.63
C GLY A 4 -14.80 13.46 39.31
N GLN A 5 -15.20 12.41 38.66
CA GLN A 5 -16.19 11.43 39.14
C GLN A 5 -15.63 9.99 39.15
N THR A 6 -16.40 9.08 39.76
CA THR A 6 -16.10 7.65 39.71
C THR A 6 -16.25 7.13 38.29
N ALA A 7 -15.28 6.33 37.84
CA ALA A 7 -15.28 5.70 36.53
C ALA A 7 -15.61 4.20 36.62
N SER A 8 -16.13 3.64 35.52
CA SER A 8 -16.29 2.20 35.42
C SER A 8 -14.92 1.49 35.45
N PRO A 9 -14.77 0.41 36.21
CA PRO A 9 -13.52 -0.34 36.27
C PRO A 9 -13.16 -0.96 34.92
N THR A 10 -11.89 -0.89 34.55
CA THR A 10 -11.31 -1.58 33.39
C THR A 10 -9.87 -1.98 33.71
N THR A 11 -9.13 -2.46 32.71
CA THR A 11 -7.73 -2.85 32.88
C THR A 11 -6.84 -2.09 31.89
N VAL A 12 -5.61 -1.84 32.30
CA VAL A 12 -4.60 -1.24 31.42
C VAL A 12 -4.39 -2.12 30.16
N GLY A 13 -4.42 -3.44 30.33
CA GLY A 13 -4.30 -4.35 29.21
C GLY A 13 -5.40 -4.17 28.16
N LYS A 14 -6.64 -3.91 28.57
CA LYS A 14 -7.75 -3.64 27.65
C LYS A 14 -7.58 -2.29 26.92
N GLU A 15 -7.09 -1.27 27.60
CA GLU A 15 -6.80 0.04 26.98
C GLU A 15 -5.68 -0.09 25.93
N ILE A 16 -4.60 -0.80 26.25
CA ILE A 16 -3.52 -1.08 25.28
C ILE A 16 -4.02 -1.96 24.12
N ALA A 17 -4.85 -2.95 24.37
CA ALA A 17 -5.41 -3.82 23.33
C ALA A 17 -6.21 -3.05 22.28
N ASN A 18 -6.89 -1.97 22.68
CA ASN A 18 -7.57 -1.08 21.73
C ASN A 18 -6.60 -0.47 20.71
N VAL A 19 -5.44 0.00 21.16
CA VAL A 19 -4.40 0.56 20.28
C VAL A 19 -3.80 -0.54 19.39
N VAL A 20 -3.54 -1.73 19.95
CA VAL A 20 -3.00 -2.86 19.18
C VAL A 20 -3.91 -3.21 18.01
N VAL A 21 -5.22 -3.34 18.24
CA VAL A 21 -6.19 -3.65 17.18
C VAL A 21 -6.25 -2.54 16.12
N ARG A 22 -6.19 -1.27 16.53
CA ARG A 22 -6.13 -0.13 15.60
C ARG A 22 -4.88 -0.17 14.74
N LEU A 23 -3.72 -0.43 15.34
CA LEU A 23 -2.44 -0.56 14.61
C LEU A 23 -2.43 -1.77 13.68
N GLN A 24 -2.95 -2.91 14.10
CA GLN A 24 -3.07 -4.08 13.23
C GLN A 24 -3.89 -3.75 11.98
N THR A 25 -5.07 -3.14 12.15
CA THR A 25 -5.89 -2.68 11.02
C THR A 25 -5.16 -1.68 10.12
N ALA A 26 -4.34 -0.81 10.69
CA ALA A 26 -3.55 0.15 9.91
C ALA A 26 -2.43 -0.54 9.11
N CYS A 27 -1.75 -1.52 9.70
CA CYS A 27 -0.75 -2.35 9.01
C CYS A 27 -1.38 -3.12 7.85
N ASP A 28 -2.56 -3.72 8.06
CA ASP A 28 -3.28 -4.45 7.01
C ASP A 28 -3.64 -3.52 5.83
N ARG A 29 -3.99 -2.26 6.11
CA ARG A 29 -4.25 -1.26 5.06
C ARG A 29 -2.99 -0.90 4.27
N ILE A 30 -1.85 -0.73 4.94
CA ILE A 30 -0.57 -0.49 4.26
C ILE A 30 -0.22 -1.68 3.37
N ALA A 31 -0.36 -2.90 3.89
CA ALA A 31 -0.08 -4.12 3.14
C ALA A 31 -1.03 -4.35 1.95
N ALA A 32 -2.24 -3.81 2.02
CA ALA A 32 -3.24 -3.93 0.95
C ALA A 32 -3.01 -2.95 -0.22
N VAL A 33 -2.14 -1.95 -0.08
CA VAL A 33 -1.84 -1.01 -1.17
C VAL A 33 -1.13 -1.74 -2.30
N LYS A 34 -1.70 -1.65 -3.50
CA LYS A 34 -1.13 -2.27 -4.69
C LYS A 34 -0.11 -1.33 -5.32
N ILE A 35 1.14 -1.73 -5.28
CA ILE A 35 2.19 -1.02 -6.00
C ILE A 35 2.15 -1.45 -7.47
N LEU A 36 2.01 -0.49 -8.36
CA LEU A 36 1.84 -0.73 -9.78
C LEU A 36 3.19 -0.78 -10.50
N GLY A 37 3.27 -1.62 -11.53
CA GLY A 37 4.40 -1.69 -12.43
C GLY A 37 3.95 -1.79 -13.88
N LYS A 38 4.75 -1.23 -14.78
CA LYS A 38 4.50 -1.32 -16.23
C LYS A 38 5.75 -1.76 -16.99
N MET A 39 5.52 -2.39 -18.14
CA MET A 39 6.56 -2.73 -19.11
C MET A 39 5.95 -2.69 -20.52
N ASN A 40 5.46 -1.52 -20.97
CA ASN A 40 4.69 -1.37 -22.20
C ASN A 40 5.22 -0.25 -23.12
N GLY A 41 6.45 0.19 -22.91
CA GLY A 41 7.13 1.17 -23.76
C GLY A 41 6.78 2.63 -23.45
N ALA A 42 7.29 3.52 -24.30
CA ALA A 42 7.26 4.97 -24.06
C ALA A 42 5.86 5.57 -23.96
N VAL A 43 4.88 5.01 -24.67
CA VAL A 43 3.50 5.52 -24.70
C VAL A 43 2.48 4.51 -24.20
N GLY A 44 2.93 3.39 -23.64
CA GLY A 44 2.06 2.36 -23.09
C GLY A 44 1.46 1.38 -24.10
N ASN A 45 1.94 1.37 -25.36
CA ASN A 45 1.36 0.59 -26.46
C ASN A 45 2.31 -0.43 -27.09
N TYR A 46 3.44 -0.76 -26.46
CA TYR A 46 4.43 -1.71 -26.98
C TYR A 46 4.99 -1.40 -28.37
N ASN A 47 5.01 -0.14 -28.83
CA ASN A 47 5.35 0.22 -30.18
C ASN A 47 6.71 -0.32 -30.64
N ALA A 48 7.76 -0.13 -29.84
CA ALA A 48 9.09 -0.65 -30.15
C ALA A 48 9.16 -2.19 -30.09
N HIS A 49 8.44 -2.80 -29.16
CA HIS A 49 8.39 -4.25 -29.00
C HIS A 49 7.70 -4.89 -30.20
N LEU A 50 6.56 -4.35 -30.63
CA LEU A 50 5.82 -4.82 -31.80
C LEU A 50 6.55 -4.57 -33.12
N ALA A 51 7.35 -3.50 -33.21
CA ALA A 51 8.19 -3.26 -34.37
C ALA A 51 9.29 -4.33 -34.52
N ALA A 52 9.80 -4.84 -33.40
CA ALA A 52 10.82 -5.89 -33.40
C ALA A 52 10.22 -7.30 -33.55
N TRP A 53 9.11 -7.57 -32.86
CA TRP A 53 8.45 -8.87 -32.84
C TRP A 53 6.93 -8.69 -32.83
N PRO A 54 6.29 -8.57 -33.98
CA PRO A 54 4.86 -8.25 -34.10
C PRO A 54 3.92 -9.37 -33.64
N ASP A 55 4.34 -10.61 -33.76
CA ASP A 55 3.51 -11.79 -33.43
C ASP A 55 3.69 -12.31 -32.00
N PHE A 56 4.45 -11.59 -31.17
CA PHE A 56 4.68 -11.98 -29.79
C PHE A 56 3.68 -11.33 -28.84
N ASP A 57 3.15 -12.09 -27.87
CA ASP A 57 2.22 -11.57 -26.84
C ASP A 57 2.99 -10.78 -25.77
N TRP A 58 3.24 -9.51 -26.06
CA TRP A 58 3.97 -8.61 -25.18
C TRP A 58 3.21 -8.27 -23.90
N GLU A 59 1.87 -8.26 -23.93
CA GLU A 59 1.08 -8.00 -22.74
C GLU A 59 1.20 -9.15 -21.72
N ALA A 60 1.02 -10.39 -22.17
CA ALA A 60 1.17 -11.56 -21.31
C ALA A 60 2.60 -11.67 -20.75
N PHE A 61 3.61 -11.37 -21.57
CA PHE A 61 5.00 -11.35 -21.14
C PHE A 61 5.24 -10.27 -20.08
N SER A 62 4.80 -9.04 -20.31
CA SER A 62 4.96 -7.93 -19.39
C SER A 62 4.25 -8.18 -18.05
N ARG A 63 3.04 -8.72 -18.10
CA ARG A 63 2.30 -9.14 -16.91
C ARG A 63 3.11 -10.17 -16.12
N LYS A 64 3.65 -11.17 -16.78
CA LYS A 64 4.47 -12.19 -16.12
C LYS A 64 5.71 -11.61 -15.45
N VAL A 65 6.40 -10.68 -16.11
CA VAL A 65 7.58 -10.00 -15.52
C VAL A 65 7.20 -9.18 -14.30
N VAL A 66 6.10 -8.45 -14.37
CA VAL A 66 5.67 -7.54 -13.29
C VAL A 66 5.08 -8.31 -12.11
N GLU A 67 4.21 -9.30 -12.34
CA GLU A 67 3.46 -9.98 -11.29
C GLU A 67 4.18 -11.18 -10.67
N THR A 68 5.15 -11.78 -11.37
CA THR A 68 5.91 -12.90 -10.80
C THR A 68 6.67 -12.45 -9.56
N PRO A 69 6.60 -13.18 -8.44
CA PRO A 69 7.37 -12.83 -7.24
C PRO A 69 8.88 -12.87 -7.46
N GLU A 70 9.62 -12.10 -6.67
CA GLU A 70 11.08 -12.19 -6.65
C GLU A 70 11.57 -13.62 -6.32
N PRO A 71 12.73 -14.04 -6.85
CA PRO A 71 13.68 -13.27 -7.66
C PRO A 71 13.43 -13.30 -9.18
N LEU A 72 12.35 -13.95 -9.65
CA LEU A 72 12.09 -14.18 -11.08
C LEU A 72 11.33 -13.03 -11.74
N GLY A 73 10.70 -12.17 -10.96
CA GLY A 73 9.95 -11.01 -11.42
C GLY A 73 9.98 -9.90 -10.37
N LEU A 74 9.04 -8.95 -10.46
CA LEU A 74 9.00 -7.77 -9.60
C LEU A 74 8.04 -7.89 -8.42
N GLY A 75 7.13 -8.87 -8.42
CA GLY A 75 6.11 -9.04 -7.37
C GLY A 75 5.14 -7.86 -7.24
N LEU A 76 4.95 -7.08 -8.30
CA LEU A 76 4.10 -5.89 -8.33
C LEU A 76 2.75 -6.19 -8.99
N THR A 77 1.84 -5.23 -8.99
CA THR A 77 0.59 -5.33 -9.75
C THR A 77 0.79 -4.75 -11.15
N PHE A 78 0.47 -5.53 -12.18
CA PHE A 78 0.61 -5.09 -13.57
C PHE A 78 -0.39 -3.99 -13.92
N GLN A 79 0.10 -2.89 -14.53
CA GLN A 79 -0.70 -1.75 -14.99
C GLN A 79 -0.76 -1.75 -16.52
N PRO A 80 -1.87 -2.21 -17.13
CA PRO A 80 -2.00 -2.27 -18.59
C PRO A 80 -2.24 -0.90 -19.23
N TYR A 81 -2.96 -0.02 -18.54
CA TYR A 81 -3.32 1.31 -19.03
C TYR A 81 -2.39 2.36 -18.44
N SER A 82 -1.28 2.61 -19.08
CA SER A 82 -0.28 3.57 -18.64
C SER A 82 0.20 4.45 -19.78
N LEU A 83 0.82 5.55 -19.41
CA LEU A 83 1.51 6.48 -20.31
C LEU A 83 3.03 6.32 -20.13
N GLN A 84 3.80 7.26 -20.67
CA GLN A 84 5.24 7.29 -20.42
C GLN A 84 5.57 7.44 -18.94
N ILE A 85 4.87 8.36 -18.26
CA ILE A 85 4.99 8.63 -16.83
C ILE A 85 3.69 8.24 -16.17
N ASP A 86 3.78 7.42 -15.13
CA ASP A 86 2.63 7.05 -14.31
C ASP A 86 2.20 8.24 -13.43
N PRO A 87 0.90 8.48 -13.23
CA PRO A 87 0.39 9.51 -12.30
C PRO A 87 0.75 9.28 -10.83
N HIS A 88 1.13 8.06 -10.47
CA HIS A 88 1.54 7.67 -9.11
C HIS A 88 0.44 7.76 -8.04
N ASP A 89 -0.82 7.64 -8.40
CA ASP A 89 -1.95 7.69 -7.46
C ASP A 89 -1.81 6.63 -6.35
N TYR A 90 -1.31 5.44 -6.66
CA TYR A 90 -1.03 4.38 -5.68
C TYR A 90 0.01 4.77 -4.62
N MET A 91 0.93 5.71 -4.94
CA MET A 91 1.87 6.24 -3.96
C MET A 91 1.16 7.15 -2.96
N ALA A 92 0.17 7.93 -3.41
CA ALA A 92 -0.67 8.71 -2.52
C ALA A 92 -1.46 7.79 -1.57
N ASP A 93 -2.05 6.71 -2.07
CA ASP A 93 -2.73 5.70 -1.24
C ASP A 93 -1.79 5.13 -0.16
N LEU A 94 -0.54 4.82 -0.51
CA LEU A 94 0.46 4.35 0.45
C LEU A 94 0.76 5.39 1.52
N PHE A 95 1.03 6.63 1.12
CA PHE A 95 1.36 7.71 2.05
C PHE A 95 0.18 8.07 2.95
N ASP A 96 -1.05 8.04 2.45
CA ASP A 96 -2.25 8.26 3.24
C ASP A 96 -2.45 7.15 4.28
N ALA A 97 -2.17 5.89 3.93
CA ALA A 97 -2.22 4.77 4.86
C ALA A 97 -1.17 4.93 5.98
N VAL A 98 0.05 5.36 5.64
CA VAL A 98 1.12 5.67 6.60
C VAL A 98 0.74 6.87 7.49
N ALA A 99 0.21 7.94 6.90
CA ALA A 99 -0.23 9.13 7.65
C ALA A 99 -1.32 8.79 8.67
N ARG A 100 -2.28 7.94 8.29
CA ARG A 100 -3.31 7.43 9.20
C ARG A 100 -2.73 6.59 10.33
N THR A 101 -1.74 5.78 10.05
CA THR A 101 -1.02 4.99 11.08
C THR A 101 -0.33 5.91 12.06
N ASN A 102 0.34 6.96 11.57
CA ASN A 102 0.98 7.98 12.42
C ASN A 102 -0.01 8.70 13.31
N THR A 103 -1.26 8.93 12.86
CA THR A 103 -2.31 9.52 13.70
C THR A 103 -2.61 8.64 14.94
N ILE A 104 -2.64 7.31 14.77
CA ILE A 104 -2.84 6.38 15.89
C ILE A 104 -1.65 6.42 16.86
N LEU A 105 -0.42 6.49 16.31
CA LEU A 105 0.79 6.58 17.12
C LEU A 105 0.88 7.91 17.91
N ILE A 106 0.43 9.01 17.31
CA ILE A 106 0.35 10.31 17.98
C ILE A 106 -0.67 10.25 19.14
N ASP A 107 -1.83 9.64 18.93
CA ASP A 107 -2.82 9.41 19.99
C ASP A 107 -2.19 8.65 21.17
N LEU A 108 -1.56 7.51 20.88
CA LEU A 108 -0.89 6.69 21.89
C LEU A 108 0.20 7.47 22.62
N ALA A 109 1.02 8.22 21.88
CA ALA A 109 2.10 9.00 22.47
C ALA A 109 1.56 10.09 23.42
N ARG A 110 0.45 10.72 23.07
CA ARG A 110 -0.23 11.70 23.95
C ARG A 110 -0.78 11.05 25.21
N ASP A 111 -1.39 9.87 25.09
CA ASP A 111 -1.92 9.14 26.25
C ASP A 111 -0.80 8.71 27.21
N ILE A 112 0.37 8.34 26.69
CA ILE A 112 1.54 7.98 27.50
C ILE A 112 2.16 9.22 28.16
N TRP A 113 2.15 10.35 27.46
CA TRP A 113 2.73 11.59 27.94
C TRP A 113 1.85 12.31 28.96
N GLY A 114 0.52 12.24 28.85
CA GLY A 114 -0.45 12.84 29.78
C GLY A 114 -0.60 12.06 31.09
#